data_b62987acbb0d1514d54138dad14275c0
#
_entry.id   b62987acbb0d1514d54138dad14275c0
#
_cell.length_a   1.000
_cell.length_b   1.000
_cell.length_c   1.000
_cell.angle_alpha   90.00
_cell.angle_beta   90.00
_cell.angle_gamma   90.00
#
_symmetry.space_group_name_H-M   'P 1'
#
loop_
_entity.id
_entity.type
_entity.pdbx_description
1 polymer ?
#
loop_
_entity_poly.entity_id
_entity_poly.type
_entity_poly.pdbx_seq_one_letter_code
_entity_poly.pdbx_strand_id
1 'polypeptide(L)'
;MRYLSTRGHSAGERFCDILLEGLAPDGGLYLPEHYPVLDGSRLKELRKVYQTQGYAQLAYELLSLYVDDIPAQDLHALCHRTYTASVFGNPLIAPLRYLTPRLSVLALSNGPTLAFKDMAMQLLGNLFEYELMRRGEQLNILGATSGDTGSAAEYAMRGKKGVRVFMTSPHGRMSAFQQAQMFSLMDANIFNLAIEGVFDDCQDMVKAVSSDLNFKRTYKIGTVNSINWARLLAQVVYYFAGYFQATTGHAQRVSFAVPSGNFGNVCAGHVARMMGLPVSKLVVATNENNVLDEFFQTGLYKVRDSAHTFETSSPSMDISKASNFERFVFDALDRDATRTQSLFAQQLQTTGSFDLSKEACFATLAQRFGFVSGCSTHTHRLQTIRDIHRQHGQLIDPHTADGVKVALEHLEPNVPMVVLETALPIKFANTLLEATGQNPPMPEAFKDLEKSPKRFVTMPPDVAQIKAYIAQHCG
;
A
#
# COMPACT_ATOMS: atom_id res chain seq x y z
N MET A 1 6.74 10.24 20.18
CA MET A 1 7.13 10.51 18.78
C MET A 1 6.34 11.72 18.27
N ARG A 2 6.99 12.64 17.58
CA ARG A 2 6.35 13.78 16.91
C ARG A 2 6.42 13.57 15.40
N TYR A 3 5.50 14.22 14.69
CA TYR A 3 5.38 14.10 13.27
C TYR A 3 5.48 15.47 12.61
N LEU A 4 6.02 15.50 11.39
CA LEU A 4 6.17 16.69 10.58
C LEU A 4 5.71 16.42 9.14
N SER A 5 5.39 17.48 8.42
CA SER A 5 5.07 17.41 6.99
C SER A 5 6.34 17.51 6.14
N THR A 6 6.35 16.79 5.03
CA THR A 6 7.40 16.90 3.99
C THR A 6 7.52 18.29 3.39
N ARG A 7 6.54 19.21 3.63
CA ARG A 7 6.50 20.57 3.08
C ARG A 7 6.65 21.66 4.14
N GLY A 8 6.94 21.27 5.38
CA GLY A 8 7.36 22.18 6.44
C GLY A 8 6.33 22.48 7.52
N HIS A 9 5.06 22.08 7.37
CA HIS A 9 4.11 22.17 8.48
C HIS A 9 4.57 21.27 9.63
N SER A 10 4.68 21.84 10.82
CA SER A 10 5.05 21.13 12.04
C SER A 10 4.45 21.84 13.25
N ALA A 11 3.29 21.38 13.69
CA ALA A 11 2.63 21.86 14.92
C ALA A 11 2.87 20.89 16.10
N GLY A 12 3.73 19.89 15.91
CA GLY A 12 4.04 18.87 16.92
C GLY A 12 2.97 17.81 17.05
N GLU A 13 2.34 17.47 15.92
CA GLU A 13 1.29 16.46 15.82
C GLU A 13 1.76 15.13 16.38
N ARG A 14 0.82 14.37 16.94
CA ARG A 14 1.03 13.02 17.43
C ARG A 14 0.39 12.01 16.50
N PHE A 15 0.63 10.72 16.73
CA PHE A 15 0.14 9.66 15.85
C PHE A 15 -1.37 9.67 15.68
N CYS A 16 -2.14 9.82 16.77
CA CYS A 16 -3.61 9.83 16.72
C CYS A 16 -4.18 11.05 15.99
N ASP A 17 -3.44 12.17 15.93
CA ASP A 17 -3.87 13.35 15.17
C ASP A 17 -3.72 13.08 13.67
N ILE A 18 -2.54 12.66 13.22
CA ILE A 18 -2.26 12.38 11.81
C ILE A 18 -2.99 11.15 11.29
N LEU A 19 -3.38 10.22 12.17
CA LEU A 19 -4.14 9.02 11.80
C LEU A 19 -5.45 9.39 11.10
N LEU A 20 -6.21 10.33 11.67
CA LEU A 20 -7.51 10.74 11.13
C LEU A 20 -7.39 11.80 10.02
N GLU A 21 -6.38 12.66 10.08
CA GLU A 21 -6.14 13.69 9.08
C GLU A 21 -5.63 13.11 7.75
N GLY A 22 -4.67 12.20 7.80
CA GLY A 22 -4.07 11.54 6.67
C GLY A 22 -3.11 12.40 5.84
N LEU A 23 -3.41 13.68 5.62
CA LEU A 23 -2.64 14.65 4.85
C LEU A 23 -2.42 15.91 5.68
N ALA A 24 -1.21 16.47 5.64
CA ALA A 24 -0.89 17.71 6.36
C ALA A 24 -1.61 18.94 5.75
N PRO A 25 -1.87 20.00 6.56
CA PRO A 25 -2.57 21.19 6.10
C PRO A 25 -1.90 21.92 4.92
N ASP A 26 -0.57 21.81 4.78
CA ASP A 26 0.22 22.33 3.67
C ASP A 26 0.19 21.44 2.41
N GLY A 27 -0.56 20.35 2.46
CA GLY A 27 -0.65 19.34 1.39
C GLY A 27 0.55 18.40 1.31
N GLY A 28 1.47 18.47 2.26
CA GLY A 28 2.60 17.55 2.41
C GLY A 28 2.21 16.24 3.10
N LEU A 29 3.13 15.31 3.15
CA LEU A 29 2.93 13.99 3.75
C LEU A 29 3.56 13.92 5.14
N TYR A 30 2.86 13.29 6.08
CA TYR A 30 3.40 13.11 7.41
C TYR A 30 4.51 12.05 7.46
N LEU A 31 5.58 12.38 8.21
CA LEU A 31 6.70 11.52 8.59
C LEU A 31 7.04 11.75 10.07
N PRO A 32 7.64 10.76 10.78
CA PRO A 32 8.18 11.02 12.12
C PRO A 32 9.38 11.97 12.04
N GLU A 33 9.61 12.75 13.08
CA GLU A 33 10.78 13.65 13.17
C GLU A 33 12.09 12.89 12.98
N HIS A 34 12.17 11.66 13.43
CA HIS A 34 13.31 10.78 13.22
C HIS A 34 12.86 9.32 13.15
N TYR A 35 13.64 8.49 12.49
CA TYR A 35 13.43 7.05 12.49
C TYR A 35 14.13 6.44 13.72
N PRO A 36 13.43 5.64 14.56
CA PRO A 36 14.07 4.88 15.64
C PRO A 36 15.14 3.93 15.08
N VAL A 37 16.36 4.04 15.56
CA VAL A 37 17.48 3.19 15.11
C VAL A 37 17.58 1.95 15.98
N LEU A 38 17.57 0.79 15.34
CA LEU A 38 17.68 -0.53 15.97
C LEU A 38 19.09 -1.08 15.73
N ASP A 39 19.83 -1.32 16.78
CA ASP A 39 21.13 -1.96 16.70
C ASP A 39 21.01 -3.49 16.55
N GLY A 40 22.15 -4.16 16.38
CA GLY A 40 22.19 -5.62 16.22
C GLY A 40 21.63 -6.38 17.42
N SER A 41 21.73 -5.84 18.66
CA SER A 41 21.15 -6.43 19.87
C SER A 41 19.64 -6.40 19.82
N ARG A 42 19.06 -5.24 19.48
CA ARG A 42 17.62 -5.08 19.38
C ARG A 42 17.03 -5.88 18.21
N LEU A 43 17.74 -5.98 17.07
CA LEU A 43 17.35 -6.87 15.97
C LEU A 43 17.33 -8.35 16.39
N LYS A 44 18.29 -8.79 17.22
CA LYS A 44 18.30 -10.14 17.77
C LYS A 44 17.11 -10.39 18.70
N GLU A 45 16.77 -9.44 19.54
CA GLU A 45 15.59 -9.51 20.42
C GLU A 45 14.29 -9.61 19.61
N LEU A 46 14.10 -8.72 18.61
CA LEU A 46 12.93 -8.72 17.75
C LEU A 46 12.79 -10.02 16.95
N ARG A 47 13.91 -10.61 16.50
CA ARG A 47 13.90 -11.94 15.87
C ARG A 47 13.39 -13.00 16.85
N LYS A 48 13.87 -12.99 18.09
CA LYS A 48 13.38 -13.91 19.12
C LYS A 48 11.89 -13.71 19.40
N VAL A 49 11.44 -12.46 19.54
CA VAL A 49 10.02 -12.13 19.69
C VAL A 49 9.20 -12.70 18.53
N TYR A 50 9.61 -12.44 17.29
CA TYR A 50 8.92 -12.97 16.10
C TYR A 50 8.84 -14.50 16.10
N GLN A 51 9.94 -15.18 16.42
CA GLN A 51 10.01 -16.65 16.45
C GLN A 51 9.18 -17.29 17.56
N THR A 52 9.05 -16.64 18.72
CA THR A 52 8.38 -17.23 19.89
C THR A 52 6.96 -16.72 20.11
N GLN A 53 6.63 -15.52 19.66
CA GLN A 53 5.35 -14.84 19.92
C GLN A 53 4.61 -14.43 18.62
N GLY A 54 5.27 -14.55 17.46
CA GLY A 54 4.67 -14.36 16.15
C GLY A 54 4.57 -12.93 15.66
N TYR A 55 3.84 -12.76 14.56
CA TYR A 55 3.73 -11.50 13.82
C TYR A 55 3.03 -10.38 14.62
N ALA A 56 1.96 -10.69 15.35
CA ALA A 56 1.20 -9.69 16.11
C ALA A 56 2.05 -9.02 17.19
N GLN A 57 2.88 -9.79 17.90
CA GLN A 57 3.79 -9.22 18.88
C GLN A 57 4.91 -8.42 18.20
N LEU A 58 5.47 -8.90 17.10
CA LEU A 58 6.44 -8.11 16.31
C LEU A 58 5.84 -6.78 15.87
N ALA A 59 4.58 -6.77 15.42
CA ALA A 59 3.87 -5.54 15.06
C ALA A 59 3.78 -4.58 16.23
N TYR A 60 3.38 -5.06 17.42
CA TYR A 60 3.34 -4.24 18.62
C TYR A 60 4.70 -3.64 18.96
N GLU A 61 5.77 -4.45 18.96
CA GLU A 61 7.13 -3.98 19.28
C GLU A 61 7.61 -2.87 18.33
N LEU A 62 7.29 -2.98 17.04
CA LEU A 62 7.70 -1.99 16.05
C LEU A 62 6.80 -0.75 16.08
N LEU A 63 5.48 -0.93 16.19
CA LEU A 63 4.55 0.19 16.22
C LEU A 63 4.72 1.04 17.48
N SER A 64 5.03 0.44 18.64
CA SER A 64 5.23 1.15 19.90
C SER A 64 6.40 2.16 19.86
N LEU A 65 7.34 2.00 18.93
CA LEU A 65 8.41 2.97 18.68
C LEU A 65 7.91 4.29 18.09
N TYR A 66 6.75 4.27 17.45
CA TYR A 66 6.15 5.39 16.74
C TYR A 66 4.87 5.91 17.38
N VAL A 67 4.14 5.05 18.06
CA VAL A 67 2.82 5.33 18.62
C VAL A 67 2.93 5.43 20.14
N ASP A 68 3.03 6.64 20.66
CA ASP A 68 3.19 6.92 22.09
C ASP A 68 1.97 7.62 22.74
N ASP A 69 0.89 7.80 21.97
CA ASP A 69 -0.36 8.44 22.39
C ASP A 69 -1.56 7.47 22.44
N ILE A 70 -1.31 6.18 22.19
CA ILE A 70 -2.21 5.07 22.51
C ILE A 70 -1.59 4.33 23.71
N PRO A 71 -2.36 4.02 24.78
CA PRO A 71 -1.86 3.22 25.90
C PRO A 71 -1.27 1.88 25.41
N ALA A 72 -0.14 1.47 26.00
CA ALA A 72 0.59 0.28 25.57
C ALA A 72 -0.30 -0.98 25.53
N GLN A 73 -1.17 -1.17 26.52
CA GLN A 73 -2.10 -2.29 26.57
C GLN A 73 -3.11 -2.26 25.41
N ASP A 74 -3.59 -1.09 25.03
CA ASP A 74 -4.56 -0.93 23.96
C ASP A 74 -3.90 -1.15 22.59
N LEU A 75 -2.71 -0.60 22.37
CA LEU A 75 -1.93 -0.83 21.15
C LEU A 75 -1.59 -2.33 20.98
N HIS A 76 -1.19 -2.99 22.08
CA HIS A 76 -0.97 -4.43 22.08
C HIS A 76 -2.24 -5.19 21.68
N ALA A 77 -3.38 -4.88 22.29
CA ALA A 77 -4.66 -5.51 21.98
C ALA A 77 -5.08 -5.26 20.52
N LEU A 78 -4.85 -4.05 19.97
CA LEU A 78 -5.11 -3.72 18.57
C LEU A 78 -4.29 -4.58 17.60
N CYS A 79 -2.98 -4.74 17.87
CA CYS A 79 -2.11 -5.58 17.04
C CYS A 79 -2.54 -7.05 17.07
N HIS A 80 -2.81 -7.59 18.25
CA HIS A 80 -3.21 -8.98 18.45
C HIS A 80 -4.61 -9.30 17.91
N ARG A 81 -5.53 -8.34 17.92
CA ARG A 81 -6.84 -8.48 17.28
C ARG A 81 -6.76 -8.41 15.76
N THR A 82 -5.80 -7.65 15.22
CA THR A 82 -5.62 -7.48 13.78
C THR A 82 -4.95 -8.68 13.13
N TYR A 83 -3.78 -9.06 13.63
CA TYR A 83 -2.92 -10.04 12.98
C TYR A 83 -3.14 -11.44 13.54
N THR A 84 -4.22 -12.07 13.11
CA THR A 84 -4.62 -13.43 13.53
C THR A 84 -4.66 -14.39 12.37
N ALA A 85 -4.48 -15.69 12.64
CA ALA A 85 -4.62 -16.72 11.63
C ALA A 85 -6.05 -16.81 11.05
N SER A 86 -7.07 -16.41 11.80
CA SER A 86 -8.45 -16.36 11.32
C SER A 86 -8.67 -15.24 10.29
N VAL A 87 -7.96 -14.12 10.40
CA VAL A 87 -8.04 -13.01 9.45
C VAL A 87 -7.17 -13.25 8.21
N PHE A 88 -5.94 -13.78 8.42
CA PHE A 88 -4.95 -13.92 7.34
C PHE A 88 -4.75 -15.36 6.85
N GLY A 89 -5.57 -16.31 7.28
CA GLY A 89 -5.54 -17.69 6.78
C GLY A 89 -4.25 -18.47 7.08
N ASN A 90 -3.27 -17.85 7.77
CA ASN A 90 -1.98 -18.45 8.06
C ASN A 90 -1.44 -17.97 9.42
N PRO A 91 -0.94 -18.86 10.29
CA PRO A 91 -0.39 -18.46 11.59
C PRO A 91 0.86 -17.58 11.51
N LEU A 92 1.62 -17.64 10.43
CA LEU A 92 2.76 -16.74 10.18
C LEU A 92 2.35 -15.37 9.65
N ILE A 93 1.06 -15.17 9.30
CA ILE A 93 0.49 -13.96 8.70
C ILE A 93 1.08 -13.66 7.32
N ALA A 94 2.39 -13.52 7.23
CA ALA A 94 3.17 -13.29 6.01
C ALA A 94 4.25 -14.37 5.84
N PRO A 95 3.90 -15.60 5.42
CA PRO A 95 4.88 -16.67 5.25
C PRO A 95 5.78 -16.44 4.03
N LEU A 96 7.04 -16.87 4.15
CA LEU A 96 8.00 -16.86 3.06
C LEU A 96 7.89 -18.15 2.24
N ARG A 97 7.75 -18.03 0.92
CA ARG A 97 7.73 -19.16 -0.02
C ARG A 97 9.00 -19.11 -0.88
N TYR A 98 9.80 -20.16 -0.84
CA TYR A 98 11.03 -20.24 -1.64
C TYR A 98 10.71 -20.66 -3.08
N LEU A 99 11.23 -19.91 -4.05
CA LEU A 99 11.29 -20.31 -5.47
C LEU A 99 12.64 -20.96 -5.76
N THR A 100 13.73 -20.39 -5.25
CA THR A 100 15.09 -20.95 -5.31
C THR A 100 15.77 -20.69 -3.95
N PRO A 101 16.97 -21.24 -3.70
CA PRO A 101 17.71 -20.93 -2.47
C PRO A 101 18.01 -19.43 -2.27
N ARG A 102 17.96 -18.62 -3.35
CA ARG A 102 18.27 -17.19 -3.31
C ARG A 102 17.10 -16.28 -3.62
N LEU A 103 15.97 -16.83 -4.07
CA LEU A 103 14.79 -16.07 -4.46
C LEU A 103 13.56 -16.64 -3.76
N SER A 104 12.86 -15.80 -3.05
CA SER A 104 11.63 -16.16 -2.35
C SER A 104 10.55 -15.10 -2.54
N VAL A 105 9.31 -15.47 -2.29
CA VAL A 105 8.15 -14.58 -2.29
C VAL A 105 7.61 -14.51 -0.87
N LEU A 106 7.46 -13.30 -0.34
CA LEU A 106 6.78 -13.06 0.92
C LEU A 106 5.28 -12.95 0.63
N ALA A 107 4.51 -13.92 1.10
CA ALA A 107 3.08 -14.01 0.86
C ALA A 107 2.33 -12.99 1.71
N LEU A 108 1.89 -11.90 1.10
CA LEU A 108 1.20 -10.79 1.75
C LEU A 108 -0.30 -10.75 1.46
N SER A 109 -0.78 -11.58 0.54
CA SER A 109 -2.16 -11.56 0.02
C SER A 109 -3.05 -12.65 0.62
N ASN A 110 -2.78 -13.07 1.85
CA ASN A 110 -3.57 -14.07 2.58
C ASN A 110 -4.77 -13.48 3.34
N GLY A 111 -4.92 -12.16 3.32
CA GLY A 111 -5.99 -11.45 4.03
C GLY A 111 -7.37 -11.57 3.36
N PRO A 112 -8.38 -10.90 3.94
CA PRO A 112 -9.78 -11.07 3.53
C PRO A 112 -10.07 -10.72 2.06
N THR A 113 -9.27 -9.87 1.44
CA THR A 113 -9.48 -9.45 0.04
C THR A 113 -8.45 -10.02 -0.93
N LEU A 114 -7.56 -10.88 -0.46
CA LEU A 114 -6.54 -11.55 -1.26
C LEU A 114 -5.58 -10.56 -1.95
N ALA A 115 -5.26 -9.46 -1.27
CA ALA A 115 -4.29 -8.46 -1.69
C ALA A 115 -3.44 -7.97 -0.50
N PHE A 116 -2.18 -7.61 -0.76
CA PHE A 116 -1.25 -7.12 0.29
C PHE A 116 -1.79 -5.92 1.07
N LYS A 117 -2.73 -5.20 0.48
CA LYS A 117 -3.37 -4.03 1.09
C LYS A 117 -4.07 -4.36 2.40
N ASP A 118 -4.53 -5.60 2.57
CA ASP A 118 -5.14 -6.07 3.82
C ASP A 118 -4.19 -5.95 5.02
N MET A 119 -2.87 -6.14 4.80
CA MET A 119 -1.85 -6.05 5.86
C MET A 119 -1.90 -4.70 6.59
N ALA A 120 -2.15 -3.62 5.86
CA ALA A 120 -2.25 -2.29 6.44
C ALA A 120 -3.70 -1.89 6.76
N MET A 121 -4.65 -2.25 5.89
CA MET A 121 -6.04 -1.82 6.04
C MET A 121 -6.73 -2.42 7.25
N GLN A 122 -6.47 -3.71 7.58
CA GLN A 122 -7.07 -4.34 8.76
C GLN A 122 -6.63 -3.64 10.06
N LEU A 123 -5.36 -3.24 10.15
CA LEU A 123 -4.87 -2.44 11.29
C LEU A 123 -5.51 -1.05 11.30
N LEU A 124 -5.55 -0.38 10.14
CA LEU A 124 -6.13 0.96 10.00
C LEU A 124 -7.59 0.99 10.45
N GLY A 125 -8.40 -0.01 10.07
CA GLY A 125 -9.78 -0.13 10.50
C GLY A 125 -9.92 -0.24 12.02
N ASN A 126 -9.08 -1.03 12.66
CA ASN A 126 -9.05 -1.16 14.11
C ASN A 126 -8.59 0.12 14.83
N LEU A 127 -7.60 0.82 14.27
CA LEU A 127 -7.11 2.10 14.80
C LEU A 127 -8.16 3.22 14.66
N PHE A 128 -8.85 3.30 13.51
CA PHE A 128 -9.92 4.27 13.29
C PHE A 128 -11.06 4.05 14.28
N GLU A 129 -11.56 2.83 14.42
CA GLU A 129 -12.60 2.51 15.37
C GLU A 129 -12.22 2.91 16.80
N TYR A 130 -11.00 2.55 17.22
CA TYR A 130 -10.47 2.87 18.55
C TYR A 130 -10.45 4.38 18.79
N GLU A 131 -9.85 5.14 17.86
CA GLU A 131 -9.65 6.57 18.05
C GLU A 131 -10.96 7.37 17.95
N LEU A 132 -11.84 7.00 17.02
CA LEU A 132 -13.17 7.63 16.87
C LEU A 132 -14.04 7.38 18.09
N MET A 133 -14.02 6.17 18.66
CA MET A 133 -14.72 5.88 19.92
C MET A 133 -14.15 6.69 21.08
N ARG A 134 -12.82 6.83 21.17
CA ARG A 134 -12.16 7.61 22.22
C ARG A 134 -12.50 9.10 22.14
N ARG A 135 -12.65 9.64 20.92
CA ARG A 135 -13.03 11.06 20.70
C ARG A 135 -14.54 11.30 20.73
N GLY A 136 -15.36 10.26 20.63
CA GLY A 136 -16.80 10.41 20.43
C GLY A 136 -17.15 10.98 19.05
N GLU A 137 -16.33 10.70 18.04
CA GLU A 137 -16.44 11.24 16.69
C GLU A 137 -16.89 10.18 15.68
N GLN A 138 -17.25 10.65 14.48
CA GLN A 138 -17.58 9.81 13.33
C GLN A 138 -16.73 10.22 12.13
N LEU A 139 -16.50 9.27 11.21
CA LEU A 139 -15.77 9.47 9.97
C LEU A 139 -16.53 8.83 8.81
N ASN A 140 -16.78 9.59 7.75
CA ASN A 140 -17.35 9.11 6.52
C ASN A 140 -16.26 9.06 5.45
N ILE A 141 -15.80 7.86 5.15
CA ILE A 141 -14.75 7.61 4.18
C ILE A 141 -15.35 7.71 2.79
N LEU A 142 -14.84 8.61 1.97
CA LEU A 142 -15.15 8.68 0.54
C LEU A 142 -13.91 8.28 -0.27
N GLY A 143 -14.08 7.33 -1.16
CA GLY A 143 -12.98 6.81 -1.98
C GLY A 143 -13.39 6.47 -3.39
N ALA A 144 -12.41 6.43 -4.30
CA ALA A 144 -12.53 5.88 -5.65
C ALA A 144 -11.62 4.66 -5.79
N THR A 145 -12.11 3.64 -6.48
CA THR A 145 -11.36 2.40 -6.64
C THR A 145 -11.56 1.76 -8.02
N SER A 146 -10.52 1.10 -8.50
CA SER A 146 -10.59 0.14 -9.61
C SER A 146 -10.75 -1.31 -9.16
N GLY A 147 -10.89 -1.56 -7.83
CA GLY A 147 -11.12 -2.88 -7.24
C GLY A 147 -10.36 -3.13 -5.94
N ASP A 148 -9.05 -3.36 -5.97
CA ASP A 148 -8.27 -3.85 -4.82
C ASP A 148 -8.23 -2.91 -3.62
N THR A 149 -8.12 -1.61 -3.84
CA THR A 149 -8.07 -0.64 -2.73
C THR A 149 -9.43 -0.51 -2.07
N GLY A 150 -10.49 -0.48 -2.87
CA GLY A 150 -11.87 -0.39 -2.36
C GLY A 150 -12.26 -1.62 -1.56
N SER A 151 -12.05 -2.81 -2.12
CA SER A 151 -12.34 -4.05 -1.41
C SER A 151 -11.58 -4.14 -0.07
N ALA A 152 -10.28 -3.83 -0.05
CA ALA A 152 -9.49 -3.84 1.18
C ALA A 152 -10.00 -2.81 2.21
N ALA A 153 -10.41 -1.61 1.77
CA ALA A 153 -10.96 -0.60 2.64
C ALA A 153 -12.31 -1.02 3.25
N GLU A 154 -13.22 -1.52 2.41
CA GLU A 154 -14.54 -1.97 2.85
C GLU A 154 -14.45 -3.13 3.83
N TYR A 155 -13.64 -4.16 3.54
CA TYR A 155 -13.45 -5.30 4.44
C TYR A 155 -12.80 -4.89 5.77
N ALA A 156 -11.94 -3.90 5.77
CA ALA A 156 -11.33 -3.40 7.00
C ALA A 156 -12.28 -2.56 7.85
N MET A 157 -13.22 -1.85 7.21
CA MET A 157 -14.11 -0.89 7.86
C MET A 157 -15.52 -1.45 8.11
N ARG A 158 -15.89 -2.59 7.51
CA ARG A 158 -17.21 -3.21 7.69
C ARG A 158 -17.52 -3.46 9.17
N GLY A 159 -18.70 -3.08 9.59
CA GLY A 159 -19.17 -3.25 10.98
C GLY A 159 -18.43 -2.40 12.02
N LYS A 160 -17.48 -1.53 11.64
CA LYS A 160 -16.75 -0.65 12.55
C LYS A 160 -17.63 0.49 13.05
N LYS A 161 -17.60 0.72 14.37
CA LYS A 161 -18.33 1.81 15.01
C LYS A 161 -17.73 3.18 14.64
N GLY A 162 -18.58 4.16 14.35
CA GLY A 162 -18.15 5.51 14.01
C GLY A 162 -17.61 5.67 12.57
N VAL A 163 -17.56 4.60 11.77
CA VAL A 163 -17.07 4.65 10.38
C VAL A 163 -18.18 4.29 9.41
N ARG A 164 -18.35 5.09 8.35
CA ARG A 164 -19.09 4.73 7.13
C ARG A 164 -18.16 4.80 5.93
N VAL A 165 -18.40 3.96 4.92
CA VAL A 165 -17.61 3.92 3.69
C VAL A 165 -18.51 4.14 2.50
N PHE A 166 -18.22 5.16 1.71
CA PHE A 166 -18.80 5.45 0.41
C PHE A 166 -17.72 5.24 -0.64
N MET A 167 -17.84 4.13 -1.39
CA MET A 167 -16.83 3.76 -2.38
C MET A 167 -17.39 3.90 -3.79
N THR A 168 -16.79 4.79 -4.58
CA THR A 168 -17.10 4.94 -6.00
C THR A 168 -16.24 4.00 -6.84
N SER A 169 -16.84 3.38 -7.85
CA SER A 169 -16.16 2.52 -8.80
C SER A 169 -16.77 2.64 -10.19
N PRO A 170 -16.02 2.45 -11.28
CA PRO A 170 -16.58 2.54 -12.64
C PRO A 170 -17.50 1.36 -12.90
N HIS A 171 -18.75 1.64 -13.30
CA HIS A 171 -19.77 0.64 -13.55
C HIS A 171 -19.34 -0.35 -14.62
N GLY A 172 -19.38 -1.65 -14.29
CA GLY A 172 -19.08 -2.74 -15.24
C GLY A 172 -17.61 -2.90 -15.65
N ARG A 173 -16.65 -2.14 -15.05
CA ARG A 173 -15.25 -2.18 -15.46
C ARG A 173 -14.32 -2.95 -14.52
N MET A 174 -14.75 -3.28 -13.32
CA MET A 174 -14.01 -4.18 -12.44
C MET A 174 -14.20 -5.64 -12.87
N SER A 175 -13.25 -6.53 -12.54
CA SER A 175 -13.43 -7.97 -12.73
C SER A 175 -14.66 -8.49 -11.94
N ALA A 176 -15.26 -9.59 -12.42
CA ALA A 176 -16.42 -10.20 -11.74
C ALA A 176 -16.11 -10.52 -10.27
N PHE A 177 -14.91 -11.01 -10.01
CA PHE A 177 -14.44 -11.32 -8.66
C PHE A 177 -14.33 -10.07 -7.77
N GLN A 178 -13.73 -8.98 -8.27
CA GLN A 178 -13.62 -7.73 -7.51
C GLN A 178 -14.98 -7.09 -7.25
N GLN A 179 -15.88 -7.09 -8.25
CA GLN A 179 -17.26 -6.63 -8.05
C GLN A 179 -17.96 -7.47 -6.96
N ALA A 180 -17.79 -8.78 -7.00
CA ALA A 180 -18.39 -9.65 -6.00
C ALA A 180 -17.81 -9.40 -4.60
N GLN A 181 -16.51 -9.18 -4.46
CA GLN A 181 -15.91 -8.84 -3.18
C GLN A 181 -16.52 -7.58 -2.55
N MET A 182 -16.74 -6.54 -3.32
CA MET A 182 -17.27 -5.29 -2.81
C MET A 182 -18.79 -5.32 -2.67
N PHE A 183 -19.49 -5.66 -3.73
CA PHE A 183 -20.94 -5.51 -3.80
C PHE A 183 -21.72 -6.56 -3.00
N SER A 184 -21.09 -7.66 -2.59
CA SER A 184 -21.73 -8.64 -1.71
C SER A 184 -21.72 -8.25 -0.24
N LEU A 185 -21.06 -7.15 0.15
CA LEU A 185 -21.05 -6.66 1.51
C LEU A 185 -22.42 -6.05 1.88
N MET A 186 -23.09 -6.65 2.87
CA MET A 186 -24.42 -6.23 3.35
C MET A 186 -24.35 -5.41 4.65
N ASP A 187 -23.14 -5.06 5.11
CA ASP A 187 -22.93 -4.29 6.32
C ASP A 187 -23.55 -2.88 6.19
N ALA A 188 -24.28 -2.43 7.21
CA ALA A 188 -25.05 -1.18 7.17
C ALA A 188 -24.21 0.09 6.98
N ASN A 189 -22.90 0.00 7.23
CA ASN A 189 -21.96 1.11 7.10
C ASN A 189 -21.14 1.10 5.79
N ILE A 190 -21.44 0.20 4.85
CA ILE A 190 -20.75 0.11 3.55
C ILE A 190 -21.72 0.52 2.44
N PHE A 191 -21.31 1.45 1.60
CA PHE A 191 -22.10 2.00 0.49
C PHE A 191 -21.28 1.97 -0.80
N ASN A 192 -21.71 1.15 -1.75
CA ASN A 192 -21.08 1.00 -3.06
C ASN A 192 -21.81 1.85 -4.11
N LEU A 193 -21.08 2.75 -4.79
CA LEU A 193 -21.58 3.67 -5.80
C LEU A 193 -20.93 3.32 -7.14
N ALA A 194 -21.69 2.66 -8.03
CA ALA A 194 -21.25 2.30 -9.37
C ALA A 194 -21.50 3.47 -10.32
N ILE A 195 -20.43 4.12 -10.79
CA ILE A 195 -20.51 5.34 -11.59
C ILE A 195 -20.53 4.98 -13.09
N GLU A 196 -21.49 5.54 -13.84
CA GLU A 196 -21.59 5.42 -15.29
C GLU A 196 -20.49 6.25 -15.98
N GLY A 197 -19.24 5.78 -15.89
CA GLY A 197 -18.07 6.47 -16.38
C GLY A 197 -16.80 5.61 -16.30
N VAL A 198 -15.65 6.27 -16.33
CA VAL A 198 -14.33 5.65 -16.17
C VAL A 198 -13.79 5.90 -14.73
N PHE A 199 -12.65 5.30 -14.42
CA PHE A 199 -12.05 5.44 -13.09
C PHE A 199 -11.66 6.89 -12.77
N ASP A 200 -11.23 7.66 -13.77
CA ASP A 200 -10.89 9.07 -13.61
C ASP A 200 -12.11 9.90 -13.21
N ASP A 201 -13.31 9.61 -13.77
CA ASP A 201 -14.55 10.26 -13.33
C ASP A 201 -14.83 10.02 -11.85
N CYS A 202 -14.63 8.78 -11.38
CA CYS A 202 -14.77 8.45 -9.96
C CYS A 202 -13.79 9.27 -9.09
N GLN A 203 -12.53 9.38 -9.52
CA GLN A 203 -11.52 10.16 -8.79
C GLN A 203 -11.84 11.65 -8.77
N ASP A 204 -12.28 12.20 -9.90
CA ASP A 204 -12.58 13.63 -10.01
C ASP A 204 -13.78 14.01 -9.16
N MET A 205 -14.79 13.16 -9.07
CA MET A 205 -15.91 13.35 -8.15
C MET A 205 -15.46 13.32 -6.68
N VAL A 206 -14.62 12.36 -6.30
CA VAL A 206 -14.07 12.29 -4.93
C VAL A 206 -13.25 13.54 -4.61
N LYS A 207 -12.42 14.03 -5.55
CA LYS A 207 -11.66 15.28 -5.41
C LYS A 207 -12.61 16.48 -5.25
N ALA A 208 -13.64 16.60 -6.09
CA ALA A 208 -14.60 17.69 -6.05
C ALA A 208 -15.37 17.75 -4.73
N VAL A 209 -15.85 16.60 -4.21
CA VAL A 209 -16.49 16.52 -2.89
C VAL A 209 -15.52 16.90 -1.77
N SER A 210 -14.27 16.39 -1.82
CA SER A 210 -13.25 16.64 -0.80
C SER A 210 -12.75 18.08 -0.79
N SER A 211 -12.85 18.79 -1.92
CA SER A 211 -12.47 20.20 -2.06
C SER A 211 -13.53 21.16 -1.53
N ASP A 212 -14.78 20.70 -1.38
CA ASP A 212 -15.81 21.48 -0.67
C ASP A 212 -15.59 21.39 0.83
N LEU A 213 -14.87 22.36 1.38
CA LEU A 213 -14.50 22.38 2.80
C LEU A 213 -15.70 22.45 3.75
N ASN A 214 -16.82 23.05 3.32
CA ASN A 214 -18.03 23.11 4.14
C ASN A 214 -18.67 21.72 4.21
N PHE A 215 -18.85 21.08 3.07
CA PHE A 215 -19.40 19.72 2.99
C PHE A 215 -18.50 18.74 3.75
N LYS A 216 -17.19 18.81 3.51
CA LYS A 216 -16.19 17.96 4.18
C LYS A 216 -16.30 18.07 5.71
N ARG A 217 -16.40 19.28 6.25
CA ARG A 217 -16.52 19.50 7.71
C ARG A 217 -17.88 19.04 8.26
N THR A 218 -18.97 19.38 7.57
CA THR A 218 -20.34 19.02 8.00
C THR A 218 -20.50 17.51 8.08
N TYR A 219 -20.08 16.79 7.05
CA TYR A 219 -20.27 15.34 6.96
C TYR A 219 -19.01 14.54 7.36
N LYS A 220 -18.02 15.17 7.96
CA LYS A 220 -16.79 14.49 8.44
C LYS A 220 -16.18 13.58 7.37
N ILE A 221 -16.01 14.12 6.16
CA ILE A 221 -15.45 13.37 5.02
C ILE A 221 -13.96 13.15 5.23
N GLY A 222 -13.56 11.89 5.24
CA GLY A 222 -12.19 11.44 5.29
C GLY A 222 -11.84 10.46 4.17
N THR A 223 -10.65 9.94 4.19
CA THR A 223 -10.14 9.05 3.15
C THR A 223 -9.21 7.97 3.74
N VAL A 224 -9.09 6.85 3.04
CA VAL A 224 -8.14 5.76 3.35
C VAL A 224 -7.03 5.68 2.31
N ASN A 225 -6.51 6.81 1.88
CA ASN A 225 -5.47 6.90 0.85
C ASN A 225 -4.18 6.19 1.25
N SER A 226 -3.41 5.80 0.23
CA SER A 226 -2.07 5.18 0.40
C SER A 226 -1.06 6.09 1.13
N ILE A 227 -1.33 7.39 1.21
CA ILE A 227 -0.49 8.39 1.87
C ILE A 227 -0.63 8.43 3.40
N ASN A 228 -1.66 7.80 3.99
CA ASN A 228 -1.81 7.76 5.44
C ASN A 228 -0.58 7.08 6.08
N TRP A 229 0.05 7.76 7.06
CA TRP A 229 1.26 7.25 7.72
C TRP A 229 1.03 5.90 8.40
N ALA A 230 -0.11 5.70 9.04
CA ALA A 230 -0.42 4.43 9.72
C ALA A 230 -0.44 3.25 8.73
N ARG A 231 -0.86 3.46 7.46
CA ARG A 231 -0.78 2.44 6.42
C ARG A 231 0.66 2.09 6.06
N LEU A 232 1.52 3.10 5.96
CA LEU A 232 2.94 2.88 5.68
C LEU A 232 3.62 2.18 6.85
N LEU A 233 3.35 2.63 8.07
CA LEU A 233 3.92 2.05 9.29
C LEU A 233 3.54 0.57 9.47
N ALA A 234 2.30 0.20 9.19
CA ALA A 234 1.86 -1.20 9.21
C ALA A 234 2.65 -2.07 8.21
N GLN A 235 3.07 -1.50 7.09
CA GLN A 235 3.86 -2.19 6.07
C GLN A 235 5.33 -2.39 6.47
N VAL A 236 5.88 -1.54 7.35
CA VAL A 236 7.24 -1.72 7.87
C VAL A 236 7.39 -3.10 8.55
N VAL A 237 6.36 -3.58 9.23
CA VAL A 237 6.40 -4.83 10.01
C VAL A 237 6.77 -6.04 9.15
N TYR A 238 6.20 -6.19 7.97
CA TYR A 238 6.47 -7.36 7.15
C TYR A 238 7.87 -7.35 6.51
N TYR A 239 8.55 -6.22 6.42
CA TYR A 239 9.98 -6.20 6.04
C TYR A 239 10.84 -6.85 7.12
N PHE A 240 10.55 -6.57 8.38
CA PHE A 240 11.22 -7.27 9.50
C PHE A 240 10.86 -8.75 9.53
N ALA A 241 9.58 -9.11 9.38
CA ALA A 241 9.15 -10.50 9.33
C ALA A 241 9.80 -11.28 8.16
N GLY A 242 9.84 -10.70 6.97
CA GLY A 242 10.51 -11.25 5.79
C GLY A 242 12.02 -11.40 6.00
N TYR A 243 12.67 -10.40 6.58
CA TYR A 243 14.08 -10.47 6.95
C TYR A 243 14.36 -11.61 7.93
N PHE A 244 13.55 -11.76 8.97
CA PHE A 244 13.75 -12.82 9.96
C PHE A 244 13.53 -14.22 9.41
N GLN A 245 12.68 -14.39 8.41
CA GLN A 245 12.47 -15.65 7.72
C GLN A 245 13.55 -15.96 6.67
N ALA A 246 14.04 -14.94 5.96
CA ALA A 246 15.02 -15.09 4.88
C ALA A 246 16.46 -15.23 5.37
N THR A 247 16.73 -14.91 6.65
CA THR A 247 18.07 -14.88 7.23
C THR A 247 18.12 -15.61 8.57
N THR A 248 19.29 -16.12 8.95
CA THR A 248 19.52 -16.81 10.22
C THR A 248 20.23 -15.94 11.28
N GLY A 249 20.92 -14.89 10.83
CA GLY A 249 21.71 -13.99 11.68
C GLY A 249 21.28 -12.51 11.51
N HIS A 250 21.51 -11.73 12.53
CA HIS A 250 21.15 -10.31 12.56
C HIS A 250 22.10 -9.39 11.78
N ALA A 251 23.25 -9.92 11.31
CA ALA A 251 24.22 -9.20 10.46
C ALA A 251 24.09 -9.59 8.97
N GLN A 252 23.30 -10.62 8.63
CA GLN A 252 23.08 -11.01 7.25
C GLN A 252 22.27 -9.95 6.52
N ARG A 253 22.63 -9.68 5.27
CA ARG A 253 21.89 -8.75 4.41
C ARG A 253 20.79 -9.48 3.66
N VAL A 254 19.75 -8.74 3.29
CA VAL A 254 18.63 -9.18 2.45
C VAL A 254 18.34 -8.11 1.41
N SER A 255 17.86 -8.49 0.24
CA SER A 255 17.31 -7.57 -0.74
C SER A 255 15.80 -7.79 -0.90
N PHE A 256 15.04 -6.72 -1.11
CA PHE A 256 13.61 -6.79 -1.36
C PHE A 256 13.29 -6.24 -2.75
N ALA A 257 12.52 -7.01 -3.53
CA ALA A 257 11.96 -6.54 -4.79
C ALA A 257 10.46 -6.26 -4.62
N VAL A 258 10.06 -5.06 -4.99
CA VAL A 258 8.75 -4.51 -4.65
C VAL A 258 8.03 -4.04 -5.90
N PRO A 259 6.95 -4.72 -6.30
CA PRO A 259 6.03 -4.19 -7.31
C PRO A 259 5.53 -2.81 -6.88
N SER A 260 5.81 -1.78 -7.66
CA SER A 260 5.67 -0.39 -7.24
C SER A 260 4.84 0.46 -8.19
N GLY A 261 3.70 0.98 -7.69
CA GLY A 261 2.93 2.06 -8.32
C GLY A 261 3.02 3.32 -7.46
N ASN A 262 2.22 3.42 -6.39
CA ASN A 262 2.16 4.58 -5.47
C ASN A 262 3.38 4.73 -4.53
N PHE A 263 4.41 3.93 -4.69
CA PHE A 263 5.63 3.93 -3.87
C PHE A 263 5.43 3.60 -2.38
N GLY A 264 4.22 3.35 -1.90
CA GLY A 264 3.92 3.15 -0.48
C GLY A 264 4.64 1.94 0.12
N ASN A 265 4.56 0.80 -0.56
CA ASN A 265 5.17 -0.45 -0.12
C ASN A 265 6.71 -0.31 -0.04
N VAL A 266 7.36 0.12 -1.11
CA VAL A 266 8.83 0.26 -1.12
C VAL A 266 9.32 1.38 -0.19
N CYS A 267 8.51 2.42 0.05
CA CYS A 267 8.79 3.45 1.06
C CYS A 267 8.81 2.85 2.48
N ALA A 268 7.93 1.88 2.79
CA ALA A 268 7.99 1.16 4.06
C ALA A 268 9.30 0.35 4.19
N GLY A 269 9.80 -0.22 3.09
CA GLY A 269 11.14 -0.84 3.04
C GLY A 269 12.27 0.16 3.28
N HIS A 270 12.15 1.37 2.73
CA HIS A 270 13.07 2.48 3.02
C HIS A 270 13.08 2.82 4.51
N VAL A 271 11.91 2.98 5.12
CA VAL A 271 11.81 3.23 6.57
C VAL A 271 12.43 2.09 7.37
N ALA A 272 12.15 0.83 7.05
CA ALA A 272 12.77 -0.33 7.71
C ALA A 272 14.30 -0.30 7.62
N ARG A 273 14.86 0.07 6.45
CA ARG A 273 16.30 0.25 6.25
C ARG A 273 16.85 1.40 7.09
N MET A 274 16.14 2.54 7.15
CA MET A 274 16.52 3.68 7.98
C MET A 274 16.46 3.36 9.48
N MET A 275 15.62 2.41 9.89
CA MET A 275 15.60 1.86 11.24
C MET A 275 16.78 0.91 11.54
N GLY A 276 17.63 0.61 10.58
CA GLY A 276 18.79 -0.27 10.76
C GLY A 276 18.58 -1.72 10.31
N LEU A 277 17.46 -2.05 9.66
CA LEU A 277 17.30 -3.37 9.03
C LEU A 277 18.38 -3.56 7.95
N PRO A 278 19.16 -4.67 7.95
CA PRO A 278 20.27 -4.87 7.00
C PRO A 278 19.80 -5.14 5.57
N VAL A 279 19.16 -4.16 4.96
CA VAL A 279 18.70 -4.23 3.56
C VAL A 279 19.84 -3.86 2.62
N SER A 280 20.18 -4.78 1.69
CA SER A 280 21.17 -4.54 0.65
C SER A 280 20.58 -3.67 -0.45
N LYS A 281 19.55 -4.18 -1.12
CA LYS A 281 18.83 -3.48 -2.19
C LYS A 281 17.36 -3.38 -1.91
N LEU A 282 16.78 -2.25 -2.30
CA LEU A 282 15.35 -2.04 -2.50
C LEU A 282 15.12 -1.92 -4.00
N VAL A 283 14.60 -2.96 -4.60
CA VAL A 283 14.38 -3.05 -6.05
C VAL A 283 12.99 -2.54 -6.36
N VAL A 284 12.91 -1.39 -7.01
CA VAL A 284 11.65 -0.80 -7.50
C VAL A 284 11.29 -1.46 -8.82
N ALA A 285 10.32 -2.36 -8.81
CA ALA A 285 9.84 -3.01 -10.01
C ALA A 285 8.59 -2.27 -10.53
N THR A 286 8.66 -1.76 -11.76
CA THR A 286 7.57 -1.08 -12.43
C THR A 286 7.00 -1.93 -13.58
N ASN A 287 5.78 -1.60 -14.00
CA ASN A 287 5.25 -2.07 -15.29
C ASN A 287 5.56 -1.02 -16.39
N GLU A 288 4.83 -1.04 -17.48
CA GLU A 288 4.95 -0.10 -18.60
C GLU A 288 4.81 1.37 -18.16
N ASN A 289 4.13 1.62 -17.04
CA ASN A 289 4.07 2.94 -16.38
C ASN A 289 5.30 3.17 -15.51
N ASN A 290 6.44 3.28 -16.13
CA ASN A 290 7.77 3.19 -15.54
C ASN A 290 8.36 4.53 -15.05
N VAL A 291 7.54 5.48 -14.65
CA VAL A 291 7.99 6.83 -14.19
C VAL A 291 9.01 6.74 -13.03
N LEU A 292 8.82 5.79 -12.11
CA LEU A 292 9.77 5.57 -11.02
C LEU A 292 11.09 4.98 -11.52
N ASP A 293 11.04 4.02 -12.43
CA ASP A 293 12.26 3.46 -13.03
C ASP A 293 13.04 4.53 -13.79
N GLU A 294 12.36 5.33 -14.61
CA GLU A 294 12.97 6.47 -15.31
C GLU A 294 13.69 7.43 -14.33
N PHE A 295 13.05 7.74 -13.19
CA PHE A 295 13.68 8.57 -12.17
C PHE A 295 14.95 7.93 -11.59
N PHE A 296 14.90 6.68 -11.17
CA PHE A 296 16.08 6.03 -10.58
C PHE A 296 17.22 5.83 -11.57
N GLN A 297 16.92 5.78 -12.87
CA GLN A 297 17.93 5.68 -13.93
C GLN A 297 18.50 7.05 -14.33
N THR A 298 17.68 8.11 -14.33
CA THR A 298 18.04 9.39 -14.96
C THR A 298 18.05 10.61 -14.03
N GLY A 299 17.37 10.55 -12.90
CA GLY A 299 17.13 11.70 -12.01
C GLY A 299 15.90 12.52 -12.41
N LEU A 300 15.31 12.28 -13.59
CA LEU A 300 14.14 12.99 -14.07
C LEU A 300 12.86 12.30 -13.59
N TYR A 301 12.06 12.99 -12.79
CA TYR A 301 10.70 12.56 -12.44
C TYR A 301 9.69 13.31 -13.27
N LYS A 302 9.05 12.63 -14.22
CA LYS A 302 8.07 13.21 -15.14
C LYS A 302 6.76 12.45 -15.06
N VAL A 303 5.72 13.10 -14.56
CA VAL A 303 4.36 12.54 -14.51
C VAL A 303 3.76 12.52 -15.90
N ARG A 304 3.13 11.41 -16.26
CA ARG A 304 2.35 11.27 -17.49
C ARG A 304 0.90 11.64 -17.22
N ASP A 305 0.24 12.24 -18.19
CA ASP A 305 -1.20 12.46 -18.13
C ASP A 305 -1.98 11.15 -18.35
N SER A 306 -3.30 11.19 -18.20
CA SER A 306 -4.15 10.02 -18.35
C SER A 306 -4.09 9.40 -19.75
N ALA A 307 -3.89 10.21 -20.80
CA ALA A 307 -3.77 9.73 -22.18
C ALA A 307 -2.47 8.95 -22.45
N HIS A 308 -1.44 9.18 -21.64
CA HIS A 308 -0.13 8.53 -21.74
C HIS A 308 0.14 7.53 -20.60
N THR A 309 -0.85 7.27 -19.76
CA THR A 309 -0.81 6.20 -18.75
C THR A 309 -1.42 4.93 -19.36
N PHE A 310 -0.64 3.86 -19.40
CA PHE A 310 -1.06 2.60 -20.01
C PHE A 310 -2.01 1.84 -19.08
N GLU A 311 -3.07 1.28 -19.66
CA GLU A 311 -3.86 0.22 -19.02
C GLU A 311 -3.13 -1.11 -19.21
N THR A 312 -2.70 -1.76 -18.13
CA THR A 312 -1.87 -2.97 -18.19
C THR A 312 -2.52 -4.17 -17.52
N SER A 313 -1.94 -5.35 -17.68
CA SER A 313 -2.35 -6.56 -16.96
C SER A 313 -1.89 -6.60 -15.49
N SER A 314 -1.16 -5.58 -15.00
CA SER A 314 -0.85 -5.36 -13.58
C SER A 314 -1.43 -4.02 -13.09
N PRO A 315 -2.76 -3.85 -13.07
CA PRO A 315 -3.43 -2.54 -12.99
C PRO A 315 -3.21 -1.79 -11.67
N SER A 316 -2.85 -2.44 -10.57
CA SER A 316 -2.53 -1.75 -9.32
C SER A 316 -1.25 -0.90 -9.41
N MET A 317 -0.47 -1.07 -10.48
CA MET A 317 0.76 -0.32 -10.78
C MET A 317 0.56 0.67 -11.95
N ASP A 318 -0.65 0.83 -12.50
CA ASP A 318 -0.97 1.80 -13.56
C ASP A 318 -1.05 3.21 -12.97
N ILE A 319 0.10 3.70 -12.51
CA ILE A 319 0.27 4.92 -11.76
C ILE A 319 1.38 5.75 -12.39
N SER A 320 1.06 6.97 -12.79
CA SER A 320 2.04 7.94 -13.29
C SER A 320 2.52 8.91 -12.20
N LYS A 321 1.69 9.21 -11.20
CA LYS A 321 2.05 10.06 -10.07
C LYS A 321 2.12 9.25 -8.79
N ALA A 322 3.31 8.80 -8.41
CA ALA A 322 3.55 8.00 -7.22
C ALA A 322 3.42 8.85 -5.94
N SER A 323 2.29 8.72 -5.25
CA SER A 323 1.92 9.63 -4.15
C SER A 323 2.86 9.58 -2.94
N ASN A 324 3.49 8.42 -2.64
CA ASN A 324 4.43 8.32 -1.51
C ASN A 324 5.88 8.62 -1.87
N PHE A 325 6.17 8.90 -3.14
CA PHE A 325 7.52 9.19 -3.60
C PHE A 325 8.09 10.45 -2.96
N GLU A 326 7.23 11.43 -2.65
CA GLU A 326 7.58 12.65 -1.94
C GLU A 326 8.30 12.40 -0.61
N ARG A 327 7.91 11.35 0.15
CA ARG A 327 8.57 10.97 1.41
C ARG A 327 10.03 10.57 1.20
N PHE A 328 10.29 9.79 0.16
CA PHE A 328 11.65 9.38 -0.16
C PHE A 328 12.50 10.56 -0.66
N VAL A 329 11.95 11.40 -1.53
CA VAL A 329 12.66 12.59 -2.02
C VAL A 329 12.97 13.54 -0.87
N PHE A 330 12.06 13.72 0.08
CA PHE A 330 12.31 14.50 1.29
C PHE A 330 13.52 13.97 2.07
N ASP A 331 13.61 12.67 2.33
CA ASP A 331 14.79 12.08 2.99
C ASP A 331 16.05 12.17 2.11
N ALA A 332 15.93 12.03 0.78
CA ALA A 332 17.06 12.17 -0.15
C ALA A 332 17.65 13.60 -0.15
N LEU A 333 16.80 14.59 0.09
CA LEU A 333 17.18 16.00 0.23
C LEU A 333 17.53 16.38 1.69
N ASP A 334 17.92 15.43 2.52
CA ASP A 334 18.26 15.65 3.93
C ASP A 334 17.15 16.36 4.73
N ARG A 335 15.90 16.09 4.36
CA ARG A 335 14.67 16.64 4.96
C ARG A 335 14.51 18.15 4.77
N ASP A 336 15.01 18.68 3.65
CA ASP A 336 14.74 20.06 3.24
C ASP A 336 13.29 20.22 2.76
N ALA A 337 12.44 20.72 3.66
CA ALA A 337 11.02 20.92 3.41
C ALA A 337 10.76 22.01 2.34
N THR A 338 11.57 23.06 2.32
CA THR A 338 11.45 24.15 1.35
C THR A 338 11.72 23.65 -0.06
N ARG A 339 12.78 22.86 -0.20
CA ARG A 339 13.14 22.26 -1.49
C ARG A 339 12.08 21.25 -1.93
N THR A 340 11.61 20.39 -1.03
CA THR A 340 10.54 19.41 -1.31
C THR A 340 9.25 20.10 -1.75
N GLN A 341 8.84 21.15 -1.06
CA GLN A 341 7.68 21.96 -1.45
C GLN A 341 7.86 22.56 -2.86
N SER A 342 9.04 23.11 -3.15
CA SER A 342 9.34 23.64 -4.50
C SER A 342 9.18 22.56 -5.58
N LEU A 343 9.68 21.34 -5.35
CA LEU A 343 9.59 20.25 -6.32
C LEU A 343 8.14 19.75 -6.52
N PHE A 344 7.43 19.42 -5.42
CA PHE A 344 6.14 18.73 -5.49
C PHE A 344 4.93 19.66 -5.58
N ALA A 345 4.97 20.84 -4.93
CA ALA A 345 3.86 21.79 -4.93
C ALA A 345 3.97 22.88 -6.00
N GLN A 346 5.16 23.11 -6.56
CA GLN A 346 5.37 24.14 -7.58
C GLN A 346 5.78 23.52 -8.93
N GLN A 347 6.98 22.95 -9.04
CA GLN A 347 7.50 22.45 -10.33
C GLN A 347 6.61 21.34 -10.91
N LEU A 348 6.30 20.30 -10.11
CA LEU A 348 5.47 19.20 -10.59
C LEU A 348 4.06 19.63 -11.01
N GLN A 349 3.49 20.66 -10.37
CA GLN A 349 2.17 21.19 -10.75
C GLN A 349 2.22 22.06 -12.00
N THR A 350 3.30 22.80 -12.24
CA THR A 350 3.42 23.73 -13.36
C THR A 350 3.99 23.10 -14.63
N THR A 351 4.97 22.20 -14.48
CA THR A 351 5.70 21.58 -15.61
C THR A 351 5.45 20.07 -15.75
N GLY A 352 4.77 19.46 -14.78
CA GLY A 352 4.59 17.99 -14.74
C GLY A 352 5.87 17.21 -14.42
N SER A 353 6.97 17.88 -14.07
CA SER A 353 8.26 17.20 -13.85
C SER A 353 9.20 17.99 -12.95
N PHE A 354 10.22 17.30 -12.41
CA PHE A 354 11.42 17.90 -11.82
C PHE A 354 12.63 17.00 -12.10
N ASP A 355 13.83 17.57 -12.04
CA ASP A 355 15.08 16.89 -12.38
C ASP A 355 16.11 17.08 -11.24
N LEU A 356 16.59 15.96 -10.71
CA LEU A 356 17.65 15.90 -9.69
C LEU A 356 18.97 15.34 -10.26
N SER A 357 19.06 15.08 -11.57
CA SER A 357 20.22 14.40 -12.20
C SER A 357 21.57 15.10 -11.94
N LYS A 358 21.54 16.40 -11.72
CA LYS A 358 22.74 17.22 -11.44
C LYS A 358 22.97 17.47 -9.95
N GLU A 359 22.09 17.01 -9.09
CA GLU A 359 22.22 17.19 -7.65
C GLU A 359 23.06 16.09 -7.01
N ALA A 360 23.88 16.45 -6.03
CA ALA A 360 24.77 15.51 -5.34
C ALA A 360 23.99 14.36 -4.65
N CYS A 361 22.77 14.63 -4.20
CA CYS A 361 21.91 13.60 -3.60
C CYS A 361 21.60 12.48 -4.58
N PHE A 362 21.33 12.80 -5.87
CA PHE A 362 21.02 11.79 -6.87
C PHE A 362 22.18 10.83 -7.11
N ALA A 363 23.40 11.33 -7.26
CA ALA A 363 24.60 10.51 -7.47
C ALA A 363 24.85 9.51 -6.34
N THR A 364 24.33 9.74 -5.16
CA THR A 364 24.53 8.90 -3.97
C THR A 364 23.33 8.02 -3.60
N LEU A 365 22.19 8.13 -4.29
CA LEU A 365 20.94 7.44 -3.93
C LEU A 365 21.12 5.92 -3.77
N ALA A 366 21.73 5.27 -4.74
CA ALA A 366 21.94 3.82 -4.70
C ALA A 366 22.85 3.41 -3.54
N GLN A 367 23.94 4.14 -3.30
CA GLN A 367 24.86 3.87 -2.20
C GLN A 367 24.22 4.15 -0.84
N ARG A 368 23.55 5.29 -0.71
CA ARG A 368 23.01 5.79 0.54
C ARG A 368 21.77 5.01 0.98
N PHE A 369 20.85 4.71 0.05
CA PHE A 369 19.56 4.13 0.36
C PHE A 369 19.31 2.73 -0.24
N GLY A 370 20.23 2.23 -1.09
CA GLY A 370 20.14 0.90 -1.66
C GLY A 370 19.10 0.74 -2.77
N PHE A 371 18.55 1.84 -3.32
CA PHE A 371 17.57 1.77 -4.38
C PHE A 371 18.21 1.38 -5.72
N VAL A 372 17.57 0.44 -6.38
CA VAL A 372 17.77 0.07 -7.78
C VAL A 372 16.39 -0.17 -8.41
N SER A 373 16.29 -0.15 -9.74
CA SER A 373 14.98 -0.24 -10.39
C SER A 373 15.04 -1.02 -11.70
N GLY A 374 13.87 -1.35 -12.22
CA GLY A 374 13.68 -1.95 -13.53
C GLY A 374 12.22 -1.97 -13.94
N CYS A 375 12.00 -2.22 -15.22
CA CYS A 375 10.68 -2.26 -15.84
C CYS A 375 10.35 -3.65 -16.38
N SER A 376 9.08 -4.04 -16.27
CA SER A 376 8.52 -5.28 -16.84
C SER A 376 7.40 -4.93 -17.80
N THR A 377 7.33 -5.63 -18.91
CA THR A 377 6.26 -5.50 -19.92
C THR A 377 5.28 -6.64 -19.83
N HIS A 378 4.13 -6.53 -20.51
CA HIS A 378 3.15 -7.61 -20.60
C HIS A 378 3.78 -8.95 -21.04
N THR A 379 4.62 -8.92 -22.07
CA THR A 379 5.34 -10.13 -22.55
C THR A 379 6.24 -10.73 -21.47
N HIS A 380 6.99 -9.91 -20.75
CA HIS A 380 7.84 -10.36 -19.64
C HIS A 380 7.00 -10.97 -18.52
N ARG A 381 5.88 -10.35 -18.20
CA ARG A 381 4.92 -10.76 -17.16
C ARG A 381 4.36 -12.15 -17.44
N LEU A 382 3.84 -12.35 -18.66
CA LEU A 382 3.32 -13.67 -19.11
C LEU A 382 4.41 -14.74 -19.08
N GLN A 383 5.62 -14.41 -19.56
CA GLN A 383 6.75 -15.34 -19.56
C GLN A 383 7.13 -15.71 -18.12
N THR A 384 7.23 -14.73 -17.21
CA THR A 384 7.60 -14.96 -15.81
C THR A 384 6.58 -15.85 -15.10
N ILE A 385 5.27 -15.58 -15.28
CA ILE A 385 4.19 -16.44 -14.72
C ILE A 385 4.35 -17.87 -15.23
N ARG A 386 4.55 -18.05 -16.53
CA ARG A 386 4.70 -19.36 -17.17
C ARG A 386 5.93 -20.12 -16.65
N ASP A 387 7.05 -19.43 -16.51
CA ASP A 387 8.31 -20.06 -16.07
C ASP A 387 8.24 -20.45 -14.59
N ILE A 388 7.71 -19.59 -13.72
CA ILE A 388 7.50 -19.91 -12.30
C ILE A 388 6.53 -21.08 -12.14
N HIS A 389 5.42 -21.09 -12.89
CA HIS A 389 4.49 -22.21 -12.85
C HIS A 389 5.14 -23.54 -13.28
N ARG A 390 5.87 -23.50 -14.40
CA ARG A 390 6.52 -24.71 -14.96
C ARG A 390 7.66 -25.24 -14.09
N GLN A 391 8.48 -24.35 -13.51
CA GLN A 391 9.68 -24.74 -12.77
C GLN A 391 9.42 -25.05 -11.30
N HIS A 392 8.42 -24.38 -10.70
CA HIS A 392 8.17 -24.46 -9.25
C HIS A 392 6.75 -24.93 -8.89
N GLY A 393 5.86 -25.13 -9.87
CA GLY A 393 4.46 -25.49 -9.63
C GLY A 393 3.67 -24.41 -8.91
N GLN A 394 4.19 -23.17 -8.83
CA GLN A 394 3.56 -22.05 -8.15
C GLN A 394 2.93 -21.09 -9.16
N LEU A 395 1.75 -20.58 -8.84
CA LEU A 395 1.14 -19.47 -9.57
C LEU A 395 1.40 -18.17 -8.81
N ILE A 396 1.77 -17.13 -9.54
CA ILE A 396 1.95 -15.77 -9.03
C ILE A 396 1.09 -14.80 -9.82
N ASP A 397 0.60 -13.75 -9.19
CA ASP A 397 -0.18 -12.70 -9.85
C ASP A 397 0.70 -11.83 -10.76
N PRO A 398 0.10 -11.08 -11.70
CA PRO A 398 0.85 -10.29 -12.68
C PRO A 398 1.80 -9.25 -12.05
N HIS A 399 1.40 -8.62 -10.94
CA HIS A 399 2.27 -7.63 -10.26
C HIS A 399 3.46 -8.32 -9.60
N THR A 400 3.24 -9.45 -8.93
CA THR A 400 4.32 -10.26 -8.36
C THR A 400 5.26 -10.75 -9.46
N ALA A 401 4.74 -11.05 -10.66
CA ALA A 401 5.55 -11.41 -11.81
C ALA A 401 6.47 -10.26 -12.27
N ASP A 402 5.97 -9.02 -12.29
CA ASP A 402 6.80 -7.83 -12.53
C ASP A 402 7.93 -7.75 -11.50
N GLY A 403 7.60 -7.96 -10.22
CA GLY A 403 8.57 -8.01 -9.13
C GLY A 403 9.63 -9.09 -9.32
N VAL A 404 9.24 -10.32 -9.67
CA VAL A 404 10.16 -11.45 -9.90
C VAL A 404 11.07 -11.18 -11.09
N LYS A 405 10.52 -10.68 -12.22
CA LYS A 405 11.33 -10.34 -13.42
C LYS A 405 12.44 -9.36 -13.08
N VAL A 406 12.11 -8.27 -12.42
CA VAL A 406 13.11 -7.25 -12.06
C VAL A 406 14.05 -7.75 -10.95
N ALA A 407 13.56 -8.56 -10.00
CA ALA A 407 14.39 -9.17 -8.96
C ALA A 407 15.53 -10.02 -9.55
N LEU A 408 15.23 -10.79 -10.60
CA LEU A 408 16.22 -11.66 -11.28
C LEU A 408 17.39 -10.86 -11.90
N GLU A 409 17.18 -9.60 -12.26
CA GLU A 409 18.20 -8.71 -12.82
C GLU A 409 19.14 -8.15 -11.73
N HIS A 410 18.71 -8.19 -10.47
CA HIS A 410 19.42 -7.57 -9.35
C HIS A 410 19.90 -8.56 -8.28
N LEU A 411 19.90 -9.87 -8.57
CA LEU A 411 20.40 -10.87 -7.64
C LEU A 411 21.87 -10.62 -7.27
N GLU A 412 22.19 -10.79 -6.00
CA GLU A 412 23.56 -10.69 -5.46
C GLU A 412 24.04 -12.05 -4.95
N PRO A 413 25.32 -12.36 -5.07
CA PRO A 413 25.91 -13.55 -4.43
C PRO A 413 25.70 -13.49 -2.91
N ASN A 414 25.20 -14.58 -2.31
CA ASN A 414 25.02 -14.74 -0.86
C ASN A 414 24.08 -13.74 -0.18
N VAL A 415 23.27 -13.00 -0.93
CA VAL A 415 22.21 -12.14 -0.40
C VAL A 415 20.86 -12.68 -0.87
N PRO A 416 19.99 -13.15 0.04
CA PRO A 416 18.65 -13.57 -0.34
C PRO A 416 17.84 -12.39 -0.90
N MET A 417 17.09 -12.67 -1.97
CA MET A 417 16.13 -11.75 -2.57
C MET A 417 14.72 -12.17 -2.20
N VAL A 418 13.96 -11.25 -1.63
CA VAL A 418 12.57 -11.45 -1.23
C VAL A 418 11.69 -10.56 -2.11
N VAL A 419 10.85 -11.18 -2.93
CA VAL A 419 9.83 -10.47 -3.72
C VAL A 419 8.58 -10.33 -2.87
N LEU A 420 8.00 -9.14 -2.81
CA LEU A 420 6.76 -8.90 -2.08
C LEU A 420 5.55 -9.23 -2.96
N GLU A 421 4.72 -10.16 -2.50
CA GLU A 421 3.49 -10.54 -3.21
C GLU A 421 2.47 -9.40 -3.18
N THR A 422 1.79 -9.17 -4.31
CA THR A 422 0.78 -8.10 -4.40
C THR A 422 -0.64 -8.62 -4.20
N ALA A 423 -0.98 -9.72 -4.85
CA ALA A 423 -2.33 -10.30 -4.79
C ALA A 423 -2.31 -11.81 -5.04
N LEU A 424 -3.42 -12.48 -4.77
CA LEU A 424 -3.57 -13.87 -5.25
C LEU A 424 -3.95 -13.90 -6.74
N PRO A 425 -3.45 -14.92 -7.48
CA PRO A 425 -3.67 -15.08 -8.91
C PRO A 425 -5.13 -15.02 -9.37
N ILE A 426 -6.06 -15.49 -8.54
CA ILE A 426 -7.50 -15.55 -8.87
C ILE A 426 -8.09 -14.16 -9.18
N LYS A 427 -7.55 -13.10 -8.63
CA LYS A 427 -8.01 -11.72 -8.92
C LYS A 427 -7.74 -11.29 -10.35
N PHE A 428 -6.80 -11.95 -11.02
CA PHE A 428 -6.31 -11.67 -12.38
C PHE A 428 -6.38 -12.90 -13.28
N ALA A 429 -7.46 -13.67 -13.16
CA ALA A 429 -7.65 -14.97 -13.82
C ALA A 429 -7.40 -14.94 -15.32
N ASN A 430 -7.83 -13.88 -16.04
CA ASN A 430 -7.63 -13.74 -17.48
C ASN A 430 -6.14 -13.74 -17.87
N THR A 431 -5.31 -12.99 -17.15
CA THR A 431 -3.85 -12.95 -17.39
C THR A 431 -3.21 -14.29 -17.07
N LEU A 432 -3.67 -14.99 -16.04
CA LEU A 432 -3.17 -16.33 -15.69
C LEU A 432 -3.55 -17.35 -16.77
N LEU A 433 -4.79 -17.29 -17.26
CA LEU A 433 -5.26 -18.13 -18.36
C LEU A 433 -4.43 -17.89 -19.63
N GLU A 434 -4.18 -16.63 -19.99
CA GLU A 434 -3.33 -16.25 -21.12
C GLU A 434 -1.89 -16.79 -20.96
N ALA A 435 -1.31 -16.68 -19.77
CA ALA A 435 0.05 -17.13 -19.51
C ALA A 435 0.20 -18.65 -19.50
N THR A 436 -0.74 -19.38 -18.89
CA THR A 436 -0.57 -20.80 -18.54
C THR A 436 -1.56 -21.75 -19.23
N GLY A 437 -2.60 -21.20 -19.86
CA GLY A 437 -3.71 -21.99 -20.42
C GLY A 437 -4.67 -22.54 -19.34
N GLN A 438 -4.52 -22.14 -18.07
CA GLN A 438 -5.30 -22.67 -16.95
C GLN A 438 -5.84 -21.52 -16.08
N ASN A 439 -7.07 -21.68 -15.59
CA ASN A 439 -7.60 -20.77 -14.59
C ASN A 439 -6.90 -21.04 -13.23
N PRO A 440 -6.54 -19.99 -12.50
CA PRO A 440 -6.02 -20.17 -11.14
C PRO A 440 -7.10 -20.77 -10.22
N PRO A 441 -6.70 -21.56 -9.20
CA PRO A 441 -7.65 -22.17 -8.27
C PRO A 441 -8.39 -21.09 -7.48
N MET A 442 -9.72 -21.25 -7.39
CA MET A 442 -10.57 -20.46 -6.52
C MET A 442 -10.42 -20.94 -5.07
N PRO A 443 -10.02 -20.08 -4.11
CA PRO A 443 -10.01 -20.48 -2.71
C PRO A 443 -11.41 -20.88 -2.22
N GLU A 444 -11.49 -21.89 -1.37
CA GLU A 444 -12.76 -22.47 -0.90
C GLU A 444 -13.73 -21.43 -0.34
N ALA A 445 -13.21 -20.50 0.46
CA ALA A 445 -14.00 -19.43 1.09
C ALA A 445 -14.68 -18.48 0.08
N PHE A 446 -14.27 -18.48 -1.18
CA PHE A 446 -14.77 -17.56 -2.21
C PHE A 446 -15.56 -18.24 -3.35
N LYS A 447 -15.76 -19.57 -3.30
CA LYS A 447 -16.41 -20.33 -4.39
C LYS A 447 -17.81 -19.82 -4.75
N ASP A 448 -18.55 -19.35 -3.76
CA ASP A 448 -19.91 -18.85 -3.98
C ASP A 448 -20.03 -17.32 -3.97
N LEU A 449 -18.90 -16.62 -3.86
CA LEU A 449 -18.89 -15.16 -3.76
C LEU A 449 -19.57 -14.47 -4.94
N GLU A 450 -19.30 -14.93 -6.16
CA GLU A 450 -19.88 -14.32 -7.38
C GLU A 450 -21.40 -14.56 -7.49
N LYS A 451 -21.94 -15.59 -6.82
CA LYS A 451 -23.37 -15.88 -6.75
C LYS A 451 -24.08 -15.14 -5.63
N SER A 452 -23.33 -14.52 -4.72
CA SER A 452 -23.89 -13.78 -3.58
C SER A 452 -24.73 -12.59 -4.04
N PRO A 453 -25.80 -12.22 -3.32
CA PRO A 453 -26.57 -11.00 -3.58
C PRO A 453 -25.63 -9.78 -3.64
N LYS A 454 -25.90 -8.86 -4.55
CA LYS A 454 -25.10 -7.64 -4.73
C LYS A 454 -25.89 -6.41 -4.33
N ARG A 455 -25.26 -5.51 -3.57
CA ARG A 455 -25.83 -4.23 -3.13
C ARG A 455 -24.93 -3.10 -3.57
N PHE A 456 -25.40 -2.33 -4.53
CA PHE A 456 -24.76 -1.10 -5.00
C PHE A 456 -25.83 -0.17 -5.61
N VAL A 457 -25.48 1.09 -5.78
CA VAL A 457 -26.33 2.09 -6.45
C VAL A 457 -25.59 2.56 -7.70
N THR A 458 -26.27 2.50 -8.85
CA THR A 458 -25.74 3.08 -10.10
C THR A 458 -26.15 4.55 -10.17
N MET A 459 -25.19 5.43 -10.55
CA MET A 459 -25.44 6.85 -10.72
C MET A 459 -24.53 7.45 -11.81
N PRO A 460 -24.97 8.56 -12.46
CA PRO A 460 -24.12 9.28 -13.39
C PRO A 460 -22.94 9.95 -12.66
N PRO A 461 -21.89 10.41 -13.37
CA PRO A 461 -20.79 11.17 -12.81
C PRO A 461 -21.21 12.59 -12.40
N ASP A 462 -22.03 12.68 -11.36
CA ASP A 462 -22.62 13.91 -10.84
C ASP A 462 -22.29 14.13 -9.37
N VAL A 463 -21.49 15.15 -9.08
CA VAL A 463 -21.04 15.51 -7.73
C VAL A 463 -22.20 15.86 -6.80
N ALA A 464 -23.26 16.50 -7.31
CA ALA A 464 -24.41 16.90 -6.49
C ALA A 464 -25.19 15.66 -6.02
N GLN A 465 -25.34 14.65 -6.88
CA GLN A 465 -26.01 13.39 -6.51
C GLN A 465 -25.21 12.61 -5.45
N ILE A 466 -23.88 12.54 -5.59
CA ILE A 466 -23.03 11.89 -4.57
C ILE A 466 -23.17 12.62 -3.22
N LYS A 467 -23.10 13.96 -3.20
CA LYS A 467 -23.28 14.75 -1.98
C LYS A 467 -24.65 14.50 -1.34
N ALA A 468 -25.72 14.50 -2.15
CA ALA A 468 -27.07 14.21 -1.68
C ALA A 468 -27.17 12.80 -1.07
N TYR A 469 -26.58 11.81 -1.72
CA TYR A 469 -26.55 10.44 -1.23
C TYR A 469 -25.81 10.32 0.11
N ILE A 470 -24.63 10.93 0.22
CA ILE A 470 -23.87 10.96 1.48
C ILE A 470 -24.69 11.64 2.59
N ALA A 471 -25.28 12.81 2.30
CA ALA A 471 -26.09 13.56 3.28
C ALA A 471 -27.27 12.74 3.80
N GLN A 472 -27.95 11.99 2.94
CA GLN A 472 -29.07 11.12 3.30
C GLN A 472 -28.66 9.98 4.26
N HIS A 473 -27.42 9.49 4.16
CA HIS A 473 -26.96 8.32 4.94
C HIS A 473 -26.06 8.70 6.12
N CYS A 474 -25.75 9.98 6.30
CA CYS A 474 -24.93 10.50 7.41
C CYS A 474 -25.76 11.20 8.50
N GLY A 475 -27.08 11.32 8.29
CA GLY A 475 -28.01 11.93 9.24
C GLY A 475 -28.23 11.13 10.52
#